data_a40049227f9e0b514ca58981f4b000da
#
_entry.id   a40049227f9e0b514ca58981f4b000da
#
_cell.length_a   1.000
_cell.length_b   1.000
_cell.length_c   1.000
_cell.angle_alpha   90.00
_cell.angle_beta   90.00
_cell.angle_gamma   90.00
#
_symmetry.space_group_name_H-M   'P 1'
#
loop_
_entity.id
_entity.type
_entity.pdbx_description
1 polymer ?
#
loop_
_entity_poly.entity_id
_entity_poly.type
_entity_poly.pdbx_seq_one_letter_code
_entity_poly.pdbx_strand_id
1 'polypeptide(L)'
;MTEKTENNTINLTTNERTQQAITISGNPGKPVGEDGEKMLRRMNESHYAVTGWALEHWKIRENDRILDIGCGGGATLKRMSEEVRDGHLTGVDYSATSLELSGKTNTEALQQGKMDLVEASVEKLPFADNAFDKIITVESFYFWPDPAENLKEVYRVLKEQGTFLLVADIYQKEDLPEQVRENIQRFHLFNPTPEEFRELLSLIHI
;
A
#
# COMPACT_ATOMS: atom_id res chain seq x y z
N MET A 1 29.17 -29.60 -32.97
CA MET A 1 28.65 -29.37 -31.58
C MET A 1 27.76 -28.16 -31.66
N THR A 2 26.47 -28.39 -31.76
CA THR A 2 25.46 -27.35 -31.87
C THR A 2 24.81 -27.25 -30.50
N GLU A 3 25.10 -26.16 -29.79
CA GLU A 3 24.41 -25.81 -28.53
C GLU A 3 22.93 -25.56 -28.81
N LYS A 4 22.09 -26.38 -28.21
CA LYS A 4 20.66 -26.14 -28.11
C LYS A 4 20.46 -25.12 -26.98
N THR A 5 20.19 -23.87 -27.36
CA THR A 5 19.56 -22.89 -26.46
C THR A 5 18.13 -23.39 -26.17
N GLU A 6 17.93 -23.99 -25.04
CA GLU A 6 16.58 -24.28 -24.52
C GLU A 6 15.91 -22.96 -24.16
N ASN A 7 14.98 -22.52 -25.00
CA ASN A 7 14.03 -21.47 -24.68
C ASN A 7 13.12 -21.98 -23.56
N ASN A 8 13.41 -21.60 -22.34
CA ASN A 8 12.57 -21.86 -21.17
C ASN A 8 11.38 -20.87 -21.20
N THR A 9 10.45 -21.09 -22.11
CA THR A 9 9.20 -20.32 -22.17
C THR A 9 8.29 -20.84 -21.07
N ILE A 10 8.18 -20.10 -19.97
CA ILE A 10 7.23 -20.40 -18.90
C ILE A 10 5.82 -20.39 -19.51
N ASN A 11 5.19 -21.55 -19.60
CA ASN A 11 3.82 -21.70 -20.08
C ASN A 11 2.84 -21.32 -18.95
N LEU A 12 2.55 -20.01 -18.83
CA LEU A 12 1.48 -19.52 -17.94
C LEU A 12 0.14 -20.16 -18.33
N THR A 13 -0.66 -20.52 -17.34
CA THR A 13 -2.05 -20.94 -17.56
C THR A 13 -2.88 -19.79 -18.13
N THR A 14 -4.03 -20.09 -18.73
CA THR A 14 -4.93 -19.05 -19.27
C THR A 14 -5.37 -18.07 -18.17
N ASN A 15 -5.56 -18.56 -16.94
CA ASN A 15 -5.95 -17.73 -15.81
C ASN A 15 -4.82 -16.77 -15.38
N GLU A 16 -3.59 -17.24 -15.30
CA GLU A 16 -2.42 -16.42 -14.98
C GLU A 16 -2.15 -15.34 -16.03
N ARG A 17 -2.31 -15.67 -17.32
CA ARG A 17 -2.21 -14.68 -18.41
C ARG A 17 -3.28 -13.60 -18.29
N THR A 18 -4.50 -13.96 -17.95
CA THR A 18 -5.60 -13.02 -17.75
C THR A 18 -5.34 -12.12 -16.54
N GLN A 19 -4.86 -12.67 -15.44
CA GLN A 19 -4.50 -11.91 -14.24
C GLN A 19 -3.37 -10.91 -14.49
N GLN A 20 -2.34 -11.33 -15.23
CA GLN A 20 -1.24 -10.46 -15.62
C GLN A 20 -1.69 -9.32 -16.54
N ALA A 21 -2.56 -9.61 -17.50
CA ALA A 21 -3.13 -8.58 -18.39
C ALA A 21 -3.95 -7.54 -17.59
N ILE A 22 -4.77 -7.97 -16.63
CA ILE A 22 -5.52 -7.09 -15.74
C ILE A 22 -4.56 -6.23 -14.89
N THR A 23 -3.48 -6.81 -14.39
CA THR A 23 -2.48 -6.06 -13.61
C THR A 23 -1.80 -4.99 -14.45
N ILE A 24 -1.46 -5.31 -15.69
CA ILE A 24 -0.80 -4.35 -16.60
C ILE A 24 -1.75 -3.20 -16.98
N SER A 25 -2.99 -3.53 -17.42
CA SER A 25 -3.96 -2.52 -17.84
C SER A 25 -4.53 -1.73 -16.66
N GLY A 26 -4.66 -2.37 -15.50
CA GLY A 26 -5.16 -1.76 -14.27
C GLY A 26 -4.18 -0.81 -13.60
N ASN A 27 -2.87 -0.87 -13.93
CA ASN A 27 -1.80 -0.05 -13.38
C ASN A 27 -1.72 -0.09 -11.84
N PRO A 28 -0.96 -1.00 -11.23
CA PRO A 28 -0.94 -1.17 -9.76
C PRO A 28 -0.44 0.07 -9.01
N GLY A 29 0.43 0.88 -9.60
CA GLY A 29 0.91 2.13 -9.00
C GLY A 29 -0.17 3.21 -8.96
N LYS A 30 -1.07 3.26 -9.95
CA LYS A 30 -2.20 4.18 -9.99
C LYS A 30 -3.40 3.47 -10.62
N PRO A 31 -4.18 2.70 -9.85
CA PRO A 31 -5.30 1.92 -10.38
C PRO A 31 -6.29 2.77 -11.17
N VAL A 32 -6.65 2.28 -12.37
CA VAL A 32 -7.56 3.00 -13.29
C VAL A 32 -8.59 2.08 -13.89
N GLY A 33 -9.81 2.56 -14.01
CA GLY A 33 -10.90 1.91 -14.71
C GLY A 33 -11.31 0.55 -14.14
N GLU A 34 -12.02 -0.25 -14.96
CA GLU A 34 -12.56 -1.55 -14.55
C GLU A 34 -11.48 -2.57 -14.17
N ASP A 35 -10.38 -2.62 -14.90
CA ASP A 35 -9.27 -3.53 -14.59
C ASP A 35 -8.53 -3.09 -13.32
N GLY A 36 -8.43 -1.78 -13.07
CA GLY A 36 -7.95 -1.23 -11.80
C GLY A 36 -8.83 -1.67 -10.63
N GLU A 37 -10.15 -1.58 -10.75
CA GLU A 37 -11.07 -2.04 -9.71
C GLU A 37 -10.97 -3.56 -9.47
N LYS A 38 -10.92 -4.38 -10.54
CA LYS A 38 -10.72 -5.84 -10.43
C LYS A 38 -9.42 -6.18 -9.72
N MET A 39 -8.35 -5.49 -10.08
CA MET A 39 -7.04 -5.67 -9.46
C MET A 39 -7.06 -5.30 -7.98
N LEU A 40 -7.63 -4.15 -7.60
CA LEU A 40 -7.77 -3.72 -6.20
C LEU A 40 -8.55 -4.72 -5.35
N ARG A 41 -9.65 -5.28 -5.87
CA ARG A 41 -10.41 -6.32 -5.17
C ARG A 41 -9.55 -7.55 -4.87
N ARG A 42 -8.76 -8.01 -5.85
CA ARG A 42 -7.83 -9.12 -5.68
C ARG A 42 -6.73 -8.76 -4.67
N MET A 43 -6.18 -7.54 -4.71
CA MET A 43 -5.17 -7.08 -3.76
C MET A 43 -5.72 -7.05 -2.33
N ASN A 44 -6.95 -6.57 -2.14
CA ASN A 44 -7.63 -6.62 -0.84
C ASN A 44 -7.69 -8.05 -0.27
N GLU A 45 -7.93 -9.05 -1.12
CA GLU A 45 -7.96 -10.47 -0.71
C GLU A 45 -6.56 -11.03 -0.44
N SER A 46 -5.60 -10.79 -1.35
CA SER A 46 -4.25 -11.35 -1.24
C SER A 46 -3.45 -10.78 -0.07
N HIS A 47 -3.63 -9.50 0.26
CA HIS A 47 -2.93 -8.85 1.37
C HIS A 47 -3.65 -9.01 2.71
N TYR A 48 -4.84 -9.62 2.73
CA TYR A 48 -5.68 -9.71 3.93
C TYR A 48 -4.97 -10.37 5.10
N ALA A 49 -4.26 -11.48 4.87
CA ALA A 49 -3.58 -12.23 5.93
C ALA A 49 -2.38 -11.47 6.51
N VAL A 50 -1.50 -10.94 5.66
CA VAL A 50 -0.30 -10.20 6.11
C VAL A 50 -0.68 -8.90 6.81
N THR A 51 -1.69 -8.19 6.31
CA THR A 51 -2.22 -6.99 6.97
C THR A 51 -2.77 -7.33 8.36
N GLY A 52 -3.51 -8.44 8.49
CA GLY A 52 -4.03 -8.88 9.77
C GLY A 52 -2.95 -9.17 10.78
N TRP A 53 -1.96 -9.95 10.36
CA TRP A 53 -0.81 -10.25 11.20
C TRP A 53 -0.07 -8.96 11.65
N ALA A 54 0.12 -8.00 10.75
CA ALA A 54 0.77 -6.74 11.08
C ALA A 54 -0.04 -5.90 12.08
N LEU A 55 -1.35 -5.80 11.90
CA LEU A 55 -2.24 -5.08 12.81
C LEU A 55 -2.29 -5.71 14.22
N GLU A 56 -2.24 -7.03 14.35
CA GLU A 56 -2.16 -7.72 15.65
C GLU A 56 -0.91 -7.32 16.46
N HIS A 57 0.18 -6.92 15.79
CA HIS A 57 1.41 -6.46 16.42
C HIS A 57 1.48 -4.93 16.60
N TRP A 58 0.48 -4.22 16.13
CA TRP A 58 0.42 -2.76 16.19
C TRP A 58 -0.74 -2.30 17.07
N LYS A 59 -0.45 -1.98 18.32
CA LYS A 59 -1.47 -1.65 19.33
C LYS A 59 -2.27 -0.41 18.92
N ILE A 60 -3.46 -0.62 18.38
CA ILE A 60 -4.44 0.42 18.09
C ILE A 60 -5.22 0.74 19.37
N ARG A 61 -5.51 2.03 19.60
CA ARG A 61 -6.37 2.53 20.67
C ARG A 61 -7.69 3.02 20.07
N GLU A 62 -8.76 2.92 20.84
CA GLU A 62 -10.10 3.31 20.38
C GLU A 62 -10.20 4.77 19.92
N ASN A 63 -9.36 5.65 20.47
CA ASN A 63 -9.35 7.09 20.20
C ASN A 63 -8.19 7.53 19.27
N ASP A 64 -7.44 6.63 18.67
CA ASP A 64 -6.37 6.99 17.74
C ASP A 64 -6.91 7.69 16.49
N ARG A 65 -6.17 8.67 16.01
CA ARG A 65 -6.33 9.26 14.69
C ARG A 65 -5.32 8.57 13.77
N ILE A 66 -5.80 7.79 12.81
CA ILE A 66 -4.96 6.94 11.96
C ILE A 66 -5.04 7.38 10.50
N LEU A 67 -3.89 7.48 9.83
CA LEU A 67 -3.76 7.72 8.41
C LEU A 67 -3.31 6.44 7.71
N ASP A 68 -4.01 6.04 6.65
CA ASP A 68 -3.62 4.96 5.73
C ASP A 68 -3.17 5.58 4.39
N ILE A 69 -1.87 5.49 4.09
CA ILE A 69 -1.28 6.08 2.88
C ILE A 69 -1.22 5.02 1.77
N GLY A 70 -1.85 5.30 0.64
CA GLY A 70 -2.07 4.34 -0.43
C GLY A 70 -3.15 3.33 -0.02
N CYS A 71 -4.29 3.80 0.50
CA CYS A 71 -5.34 2.97 1.08
C CYS A 71 -6.02 2.02 0.07
N GLY A 72 -5.79 2.20 -1.23
CA GLY A 72 -6.29 1.34 -2.29
C GLY A 72 -7.80 1.09 -2.18
N GLY A 73 -8.21 -0.20 -2.18
CA GLY A 73 -9.62 -0.59 -2.05
C GLY A 73 -10.20 -0.51 -0.64
N GLY A 74 -9.45 0.00 0.35
CA GLY A 74 -9.93 0.32 1.69
C GLY A 74 -10.09 -0.85 2.66
N ALA A 75 -9.52 -2.03 2.36
CA ALA A 75 -9.66 -3.20 3.23
C ALA A 75 -8.97 -3.02 4.59
N THR A 76 -7.80 -2.37 4.63
CA THR A 76 -7.08 -2.04 5.86
C THR A 76 -7.89 -1.07 6.72
N LEU A 77 -8.43 -0.02 6.11
CA LEU A 77 -9.33 0.94 6.78
C LEU A 77 -10.55 0.23 7.39
N LYS A 78 -11.17 -0.69 6.64
CA LYS A 78 -12.32 -1.46 7.13
C LYS A 78 -11.99 -2.25 8.38
N ARG A 79 -10.83 -2.90 8.44
CA ARG A 79 -10.39 -3.64 9.64
C ARG A 79 -10.14 -2.72 10.82
N MET A 80 -9.42 -1.62 10.60
CA MET A 80 -9.15 -0.66 11.67
C MET A 80 -10.43 -0.01 12.22
N SER A 81 -11.47 0.13 11.38
CA SER A 81 -12.75 0.72 11.83
C SER A 81 -13.48 -0.12 12.88
N GLU A 82 -13.12 -1.38 13.05
CA GLU A 82 -13.68 -2.24 14.09
C GLU A 82 -13.06 -1.95 15.47
N GLU A 83 -11.84 -1.42 15.49
CA GLU A 83 -11.10 -1.10 16.72
C GLU A 83 -11.20 0.38 17.11
N VAL A 84 -11.15 1.30 16.12
CA VAL A 84 -11.20 2.75 16.34
C VAL A 84 -12.67 3.18 16.50
N ARG A 85 -13.12 3.37 17.74
CA ARG A 85 -14.52 3.71 18.07
C ARG A 85 -14.77 5.20 18.28
N ASP A 86 -13.84 5.86 18.99
CA ASP A 86 -13.91 7.27 19.40
C ASP A 86 -12.87 8.14 18.68
N GLY A 87 -11.99 7.51 17.89
CA GLY A 87 -10.97 8.14 17.07
C GLY A 87 -11.46 8.47 15.66
N HIS A 88 -10.52 8.57 14.74
CA HIS A 88 -10.84 8.89 13.34
C HIS A 88 -9.87 8.21 12.38
N LEU A 89 -10.38 7.68 11.27
CA LEU A 89 -9.60 7.08 10.20
C LEU A 89 -9.55 8.02 8.99
N THR A 90 -8.39 8.13 8.38
CA THR A 90 -8.24 8.85 7.12
C THR A 90 -7.52 7.96 6.11
N GLY A 91 -8.11 7.74 4.95
CA GLY A 91 -7.47 7.07 3.84
C GLY A 91 -7.02 8.08 2.78
N VAL A 92 -5.78 7.95 2.34
CA VAL A 92 -5.23 8.75 1.22
C VAL A 92 -4.85 7.83 0.08
N ASP A 93 -5.26 8.18 -1.11
CA ASP A 93 -4.79 7.56 -2.36
C ASP A 93 -4.83 8.63 -3.46
N TYR A 94 -3.92 8.55 -4.43
CA TYR A 94 -3.92 9.49 -5.56
C TYR A 94 -4.68 8.95 -6.78
N SER A 95 -5.27 7.75 -6.65
CA SER A 95 -6.15 7.13 -7.65
C SER A 95 -7.61 7.30 -7.27
N ALA A 96 -8.36 8.00 -8.11
CA ALA A 96 -9.81 8.14 -7.96
C ALA A 96 -10.52 6.76 -7.94
N THR A 97 -10.05 5.78 -8.74
CA THR A 97 -10.59 4.40 -8.75
C THR A 97 -10.39 3.71 -7.40
N SER A 98 -9.23 3.90 -6.76
CA SER A 98 -8.95 3.39 -5.41
C SER A 98 -9.92 3.99 -4.40
N LEU A 99 -10.08 5.30 -4.39
CA LEU A 99 -10.96 6.00 -3.46
C LEU A 99 -12.43 5.66 -3.68
N GLU A 100 -12.86 5.47 -4.93
CA GLU A 100 -14.22 5.02 -5.22
C GLU A 100 -14.49 3.63 -4.63
N LEU A 101 -13.57 2.67 -4.81
CA LEU A 101 -13.71 1.34 -4.24
C LEU A 101 -13.62 1.37 -2.72
N SER A 102 -12.69 2.16 -2.16
CA SER A 102 -12.55 2.36 -0.71
C SER A 102 -13.85 2.94 -0.11
N GLY A 103 -14.48 3.88 -0.80
CA GLY A 103 -15.77 4.45 -0.41
C GLY A 103 -16.89 3.41 -0.36
N LYS A 104 -16.96 2.53 -1.37
CA LYS A 104 -17.90 1.39 -1.38
C LYS A 104 -17.62 0.39 -0.23
N THR A 105 -16.36 0.13 0.05
CA THR A 105 -15.92 -0.80 1.11
C THR A 105 -16.24 -0.27 2.51
N ASN A 106 -16.17 1.06 2.70
CA ASN A 106 -16.25 1.71 4.01
C ASN A 106 -17.48 2.63 4.17
N THR A 107 -18.54 2.39 3.41
CA THR A 107 -19.73 3.23 3.36
C THR A 107 -20.28 3.59 4.75
N GLU A 108 -20.35 2.61 5.66
CA GLU A 108 -20.90 2.81 7.00
C GLU A 108 -20.06 3.78 7.84
N ALA A 109 -18.73 3.58 7.90
CA ALA A 109 -17.84 4.44 8.66
C ALA A 109 -17.81 5.89 8.13
N LEU A 110 -17.89 6.05 6.80
CA LEU A 110 -18.01 7.35 6.14
C LEU A 110 -19.33 8.05 6.50
N GLN A 111 -20.46 7.35 6.45
CA GLN A 111 -21.76 7.91 6.81
C GLN A 111 -21.86 8.29 8.29
N GLN A 112 -21.14 7.58 9.15
CA GLN A 112 -21.05 7.89 10.58
C GLN A 112 -20.09 9.06 10.91
N GLY A 113 -19.37 9.59 9.91
CA GLY A 113 -18.35 10.62 10.12
C GLY A 113 -17.11 10.15 10.87
N LYS A 114 -16.85 8.85 10.88
CA LYS A 114 -15.68 8.23 11.53
C LYS A 114 -14.50 8.04 10.61
N MET A 115 -14.70 8.29 9.33
CA MET A 115 -13.68 8.11 8.30
C MET A 115 -13.79 9.17 7.24
N ASP A 116 -12.63 9.60 6.72
CA ASP A 116 -12.51 10.44 5.53
C ASP A 116 -11.64 9.74 4.48
N LEU A 117 -11.94 10.00 3.20
CA LEU A 117 -11.11 9.62 2.05
C LEU A 117 -10.65 10.86 1.32
N VAL A 118 -9.35 10.97 1.07
CA VAL A 118 -8.74 12.18 0.52
C VAL A 118 -7.90 11.81 -0.71
N GLU A 119 -8.16 12.46 -1.84
CA GLU A 119 -7.32 12.33 -3.03
C GLU A 119 -6.06 13.19 -2.86
N ALA A 120 -4.92 12.53 -2.61
CA ALA A 120 -3.63 13.19 -2.47
C ALA A 120 -2.47 12.22 -2.72
N SER A 121 -1.29 12.78 -3.05
CA SER A 121 -0.02 12.04 -3.10
C SER A 121 0.71 12.14 -1.77
N VAL A 122 1.46 11.09 -1.42
CA VAL A 122 2.39 11.10 -0.28
C VAL A 122 3.47 12.19 -0.40
N GLU A 123 3.72 12.70 -1.61
CA GLU A 123 4.65 13.82 -1.85
C GLU A 123 4.24 15.11 -1.13
N LYS A 124 2.92 15.27 -0.91
CA LYS A 124 2.35 16.43 -0.20
C LYS A 124 1.01 16.06 0.41
N LEU A 125 1.03 15.71 1.68
CA LEU A 125 -0.16 15.36 2.43
C LEU A 125 -0.92 16.63 2.88
N PRO A 126 -2.22 16.77 2.60
CA PRO A 126 -3.00 17.97 2.91
C PRO A 126 -3.42 18.05 4.38
N PHE A 127 -2.50 17.71 5.30
CA PHE A 127 -2.75 17.69 6.73
C PHE A 127 -1.74 18.59 7.47
N ALA A 128 -2.15 19.08 8.63
CA ALA A 128 -1.28 19.82 9.53
C ALA A 128 -0.17 18.93 10.10
N ASP A 129 0.90 19.54 10.59
CA ASP A 129 1.93 18.86 11.34
C ASP A 129 1.34 18.19 12.59
N ASN A 130 1.86 17.04 12.96
CA ASN A 130 1.43 16.29 14.16
C ASN A 130 -0.08 15.99 14.19
N ALA A 131 -0.68 15.66 13.05
CA ALA A 131 -2.12 15.41 12.92
C ALA A 131 -2.55 14.00 13.38
N PHE A 132 -1.67 13.00 13.24
CA PHE A 132 -2.01 11.58 13.40
C PHE A 132 -1.22 10.91 14.53
N ASP A 133 -1.91 10.09 15.32
CA ASP A 133 -1.28 9.24 16.35
C ASP A 133 -0.55 8.05 15.70
N LYS A 134 -1.07 7.60 14.57
CA LYS A 134 -0.59 6.43 13.85
C LYS A 134 -0.69 6.64 12.35
N ILE A 135 0.30 6.12 11.62
CA ILE A 135 0.27 6.09 10.16
C ILE A 135 0.58 4.66 9.70
N ILE A 136 -0.13 4.19 8.70
CA ILE A 136 0.10 2.89 8.08
C ILE A 136 0.23 3.04 6.57
N THR A 137 1.02 2.18 5.96
CA THR A 137 1.02 1.93 4.52
C THR A 137 1.19 0.43 4.27
N VAL A 138 0.35 -0.14 3.42
CA VAL A 138 0.35 -1.57 3.10
C VAL A 138 0.53 -1.75 1.62
N GLU A 139 1.62 -2.43 1.22
CA GLU A 139 1.91 -2.79 -0.16
C GLU A 139 1.85 -1.60 -1.16
N SER A 140 2.17 -0.38 -0.67
CA SER A 140 2.18 0.83 -1.50
C SER A 140 3.53 1.58 -1.51
N PHE A 141 4.37 1.38 -0.51
CA PHE A 141 5.62 2.11 -0.32
C PHE A 141 6.57 2.04 -1.53
N TYR A 142 6.65 0.92 -2.20
CA TYR A 142 7.51 0.73 -3.36
C TYR A 142 7.05 1.47 -4.63
N PHE A 143 5.87 2.10 -4.60
CA PHE A 143 5.40 3.03 -5.64
C PHE A 143 5.67 4.50 -5.32
N TRP A 144 6.24 4.82 -4.15
CA TRP A 144 6.47 6.20 -3.77
C TRP A 144 7.55 6.83 -4.65
N PRO A 145 7.33 8.05 -5.18
CA PRO A 145 8.25 8.67 -6.16
C PRO A 145 9.65 8.93 -5.61
N ASP A 146 9.73 9.41 -4.37
CA ASP A 146 10.97 9.65 -3.64
C ASP A 146 10.80 9.20 -2.18
N PRO A 147 11.08 7.92 -1.88
CA PRO A 147 10.86 7.38 -0.54
C PRO A 147 11.50 8.18 0.59
N ALA A 148 12.70 8.75 0.38
CA ALA A 148 13.40 9.51 1.41
C ALA A 148 12.70 10.85 1.71
N GLU A 149 12.31 11.60 0.69
CA GLU A 149 11.57 12.84 0.87
C GLU A 149 10.13 12.59 1.33
N ASN A 150 9.50 11.53 0.81
CA ASN A 150 8.12 11.20 1.19
C ASN A 150 8.03 10.75 2.67
N LEU A 151 9.04 10.07 3.19
CA LEU A 151 9.11 9.76 4.62
C LEU A 151 9.21 11.01 5.50
N LYS A 152 9.84 12.09 5.05
CA LYS A 152 9.83 13.37 5.79
C LYS A 152 8.41 13.95 5.89
N GLU A 153 7.62 13.79 4.86
CA GLU A 153 6.21 14.22 4.86
C GLU A 153 5.36 13.35 5.80
N VAL A 154 5.63 12.03 5.83
CA VAL A 154 5.03 11.13 6.83
C VAL A 154 5.40 11.57 8.25
N TYR A 155 6.69 11.84 8.51
CA TYR A 155 7.16 12.32 9.80
C TYR A 155 6.53 13.65 10.20
N ARG A 156 6.36 14.59 9.27
CA ARG A 156 5.72 15.88 9.52
C ARG A 156 4.30 15.75 10.07
N VAL A 157 3.50 14.85 9.48
CA VAL A 157 2.09 14.69 9.87
C VAL A 157 1.91 13.71 11.04
N LEU A 158 2.93 12.92 11.39
CA LEU A 158 2.92 12.03 12.54
C LEU A 158 3.19 12.82 13.81
N LYS A 159 2.42 12.57 14.88
CA LYS A 159 2.62 13.18 16.19
C LYS A 159 3.93 12.72 16.83
N GLU A 160 4.47 13.56 17.73
CA GLU A 160 5.51 13.12 18.67
C GLU A 160 5.06 11.84 19.39
N GLN A 161 5.91 10.81 19.45
CA GLN A 161 5.59 9.48 19.99
C GLN A 161 4.51 8.70 19.19
N GLY A 162 4.11 9.20 18.04
CA GLY A 162 3.31 8.44 17.08
C GLY A 162 4.07 7.24 16.52
N THR A 163 3.38 6.32 15.87
CA THR A 163 4.01 5.15 15.27
C THR A 163 3.65 5.02 13.80
N PHE A 164 4.64 4.67 13.00
CA PHE A 164 4.46 4.34 11.59
C PHE A 164 4.59 2.84 11.37
N LEU A 165 3.58 2.21 10.78
CA LEU A 165 3.61 0.81 10.38
C LEU A 165 3.73 0.72 8.86
N LEU A 166 4.79 0.06 8.39
CA LEU A 166 5.00 -0.18 6.98
C LEU A 166 5.00 -1.69 6.73
N VAL A 167 4.13 -2.12 5.81
CA VAL A 167 4.01 -3.51 5.35
C VAL A 167 4.35 -3.54 3.87
N ALA A 168 5.39 -4.28 3.50
CA ALA A 168 5.81 -4.45 2.11
C ALA A 168 6.47 -5.82 1.92
N ASP A 169 6.08 -6.54 0.87
CA ASP A 169 6.65 -7.82 0.50
C ASP A 169 7.70 -7.72 -0.62
N ILE A 170 7.80 -6.55 -1.27
CA ILE A 170 8.78 -6.28 -2.31
C ILE A 170 10.02 -5.62 -1.70
N TYR A 171 11.10 -6.39 -1.65
CA TYR A 171 12.45 -5.97 -1.28
C TYR A 171 13.48 -6.84 -1.99
N GLN A 172 14.73 -6.37 -2.07
CA GLN A 172 15.79 -7.12 -2.74
C GLN A 172 16.16 -8.38 -1.96
N LYS A 173 15.97 -9.53 -2.60
CA LYS A 173 16.39 -10.86 -2.12
C LYS A 173 16.80 -11.74 -3.29
N GLU A 174 17.61 -12.79 -3.01
CA GLU A 174 18.16 -13.67 -4.04
C GLU A 174 17.10 -14.46 -4.81
N ASP A 175 16.05 -14.92 -4.12
CA ASP A 175 15.03 -15.84 -4.65
C ASP A 175 13.73 -15.14 -5.07
N LEU A 176 13.80 -13.94 -5.65
CA LEU A 176 12.60 -13.28 -6.19
C LEU A 176 12.02 -14.09 -7.35
N PRO A 177 10.71 -14.43 -7.33
CA PRO A 177 10.04 -15.03 -8.48
C PRO A 177 10.20 -14.17 -9.74
N GLU A 178 10.30 -14.82 -10.91
CA GLU A 178 10.50 -14.11 -12.17
C GLU A 178 9.43 -13.05 -12.43
N GLN A 179 8.17 -13.40 -12.17
CA GLN A 179 7.05 -12.46 -12.31
C GLN A 179 7.20 -11.20 -11.42
N VAL A 180 7.75 -11.35 -10.21
CA VAL A 180 8.01 -10.22 -9.32
C VAL A 180 9.13 -9.34 -9.88
N ARG A 181 10.22 -9.95 -10.39
CA ARG A 181 11.31 -9.21 -11.06
C ARG A 181 10.82 -8.43 -12.27
N GLU A 182 9.97 -9.06 -13.10
CA GLU A 182 9.35 -8.38 -14.24
C GLU A 182 8.49 -7.19 -13.81
N ASN A 183 7.70 -7.34 -12.74
CA ASN A 183 6.87 -6.27 -12.22
C ASN A 183 7.71 -5.12 -11.64
N ILE A 184 8.79 -5.42 -10.90
CA ILE A 184 9.74 -4.41 -10.41
C ILE A 184 10.28 -3.56 -11.56
N GLN A 185 10.72 -4.21 -12.64
CA GLN A 185 11.24 -3.51 -13.82
C GLN A 185 10.15 -2.73 -14.57
N ARG A 186 8.99 -3.35 -14.78
CA ARG A 186 7.88 -2.78 -15.55
C ARG A 186 7.29 -1.54 -14.91
N PHE A 187 7.11 -1.59 -13.60
CA PHE A 187 6.47 -0.53 -12.84
C PHE A 187 7.47 0.37 -12.11
N HIS A 188 8.78 0.16 -12.34
CA HIS A 188 9.86 0.93 -11.72
C HIS A 188 9.75 0.98 -10.18
N LEU A 189 9.45 -0.19 -9.58
CA LEU A 189 9.23 -0.27 -8.14
C LEU A 189 10.53 -0.04 -7.38
N PHE A 190 10.45 0.73 -6.30
CA PHE A 190 11.54 0.85 -5.35
C PHE A 190 11.79 -0.51 -4.68
N ASN A 191 12.99 -1.05 -4.82
CA ASN A 191 13.33 -2.40 -4.38
C ASN A 191 14.62 -2.39 -3.56
N PRO A 192 14.59 -1.87 -2.33
CA PRO A 192 15.77 -1.76 -1.48
C PRO A 192 16.16 -3.09 -0.84
N THR A 193 17.41 -3.22 -0.45
CA THR A 193 17.83 -4.26 0.49
C THR A 193 17.24 -4.00 1.89
N PRO A 194 17.19 -5.00 2.77
CA PRO A 194 16.78 -4.79 4.16
C PRO A 194 17.64 -3.77 4.91
N GLU A 195 18.93 -3.66 4.56
CA GLU A 195 19.89 -2.70 5.13
C GLU A 195 19.54 -1.27 4.68
N GLU A 196 19.40 -1.05 3.37
CA GLU A 196 18.99 0.24 2.81
C GLU A 196 17.63 0.69 3.36
N PHE A 197 16.72 -0.27 3.58
CA PHE A 197 15.42 0.02 4.18
C PHE A 197 15.54 0.53 5.63
N ARG A 198 16.41 -0.12 6.45
CA ARG A 198 16.69 0.33 7.83
C ARG A 198 17.36 1.70 7.85
N GLU A 199 18.33 1.94 6.96
CA GLU A 199 18.98 3.23 6.82
C GLU A 199 17.96 4.32 6.47
N LEU A 200 17.09 4.05 5.51
CA LEU A 200 16.04 4.97 5.09
C LEU A 200 15.11 5.36 6.24
N LEU A 201 14.63 4.37 7.01
CA LEU A 201 13.79 4.63 8.18
C LEU A 201 14.52 5.37 9.30
N SER A 202 15.82 5.16 9.44
CA SER A 202 16.63 5.86 10.45
C SER A 202 16.78 7.36 10.19
N LEU A 203 16.62 7.81 8.93
CA LEU A 203 16.69 9.23 8.56
C LEU A 203 15.59 10.09 9.18
N ILE A 204 14.48 9.48 9.53
CA ILE A 204 13.29 10.16 10.08
C ILE A 204 13.09 9.87 11.58
N HIS A 205 14.04 9.19 12.22
CA HIS A 205 14.03 8.88 13.66
C HIS A 205 12.74 8.19 14.15
N ILE A 206 12.15 7.34 13.31
CA ILE A 206 11.01 6.48 13.66
C ILE A 206 11.49 5.08 14.03
#